data_81d037219d9814924b061c9eac5944ed
#
_entry.id   81d037219d9814924b061c9eac5944ed
#
_cell.length_a   1.000
_cell.length_b   1.000
_cell.length_c   1.000
_cell.angle_alpha   90.00
_cell.angle_beta   90.00
_cell.angle_gamma   90.00
#
_symmetry.space_group_name_H-M   'P 1'
#
loop_
_entity.id
_entity.type
_entity.pdbx_description
1 polymer ?
#
loop_
_entity_poly.entity_id
_entity_poly.type
_entity_poly.pdbx_seq_one_letter_code
_entity_poly.pdbx_strand_id
1 'polypeptide(L)'
;MKAVDRFFRKYFLSMAGIIALFLLLNAVLFFSMLIWAWQTSEAPDLSINEICDNLMMDEEGHFATTEELSRLLEENHAWAMVLDDAGNVVFQERMPEELPRKYTAADVASFSRWYLGGYPVYVRTHPLENHPQGLLVVGGEKGSQVKYYFSVNESYVRNLLVGLVAVFLTNIIVVVLLIWKNTRHIEKAVTPILRGIETVSTGQPVSLPEKGELAEINRQLNKAGAFIAKKDSARADWISGVSHDVRTPLSVILGFAGQLEEDQTLPASAREQAACIRKQGERLRSLISDLNLTSRLEYSMQPLRVETIYLVELARQAVCEFLDEGLEEQYEIEFCTDQKSESMSIPGDEALLRRALGNLIQNSIVHNPQGCQIAVSVLCGETGITVEVADDGAGVSAEKLKELTAGSRHLESTDEKLNLRHGLGVLLVRQIVKAHKGTMTMESAPQKGFRTVLTFSGCP
;
A
#
# COMPACT_ATOMS: atom_id res chain seq x y z
N MET A 1 7.09 2.88 -0.05
CA MET A 1 6.87 2.10 -1.29
C MET A 1 6.02 0.85 -1.08
N LYS A 2 6.43 -0.17 -0.29
CA LYS A 2 5.66 -1.44 -0.11
C LYS A 2 4.21 -1.30 0.41
N ALA A 3 3.85 -0.24 1.15
CA ALA A 3 2.48 -0.02 1.65
C ALA A 3 1.55 0.56 0.57
N VAL A 4 2.07 1.46 -0.26
CA VAL A 4 1.37 2.08 -1.39
C VAL A 4 1.04 1.02 -2.44
N ASP A 5 2.02 0.17 -2.81
CA ASP A 5 1.79 -0.94 -3.74
C ASP A 5 0.73 -1.92 -3.24
N ARG A 6 0.68 -2.19 -1.93
CA ARG A 6 -0.37 -3.04 -1.32
C ARG A 6 -1.76 -2.40 -1.41
N PHE A 7 -1.87 -1.10 -1.18
CA PHE A 7 -3.13 -0.36 -1.28
C PHE A 7 -3.66 -0.40 -2.72
N PHE A 8 -2.84 -0.07 -3.71
CA PHE A 8 -3.23 -0.10 -5.12
C PHE A 8 -3.56 -1.50 -5.62
N ARG A 9 -2.81 -2.52 -5.21
CA ARG A 9 -3.12 -3.91 -5.54
C ARG A 9 -4.45 -4.36 -4.95
N LYS A 10 -4.77 -3.98 -3.70
CA LYS A 10 -6.05 -4.29 -3.06
C LYS A 10 -7.22 -3.58 -3.74
N TYR A 11 -7.03 -2.32 -4.13
CA TYR A 11 -8.01 -1.54 -4.89
C TYR A 11 -8.25 -2.11 -6.29
N PHE A 12 -7.19 -2.49 -7.00
CA PHE A 12 -7.27 -3.15 -8.29
C PHE A 12 -8.03 -4.48 -8.21
N LEU A 13 -7.72 -5.32 -7.23
CA LEU A 13 -8.42 -6.59 -6.99
C LEU A 13 -9.90 -6.38 -6.65
N SER A 14 -10.22 -5.35 -5.86
CA SER A 14 -11.61 -4.99 -5.54
C SER A 14 -12.38 -4.56 -6.79
N MET A 15 -11.80 -3.70 -7.63
CA MET A 15 -12.41 -3.28 -8.91
C MET A 15 -12.60 -4.43 -9.88
N ALA A 16 -11.59 -5.30 -10.01
CA ALA A 16 -11.69 -6.51 -10.83
C ALA A 16 -12.79 -7.44 -10.32
N GLY A 17 -12.93 -7.57 -9.00
CA GLY A 17 -14.03 -8.33 -8.37
C GLY A 17 -15.42 -7.77 -8.67
N ILE A 18 -15.58 -6.44 -8.63
CA ILE A 18 -16.85 -5.78 -8.97
C ILE A 18 -17.23 -6.01 -10.45
N ILE A 19 -16.24 -5.93 -11.36
CA ILE A 19 -16.47 -6.18 -12.78
C ILE A 19 -16.82 -7.65 -13.03
N ALA A 20 -16.11 -8.57 -12.40
CA ALA A 20 -16.42 -10.00 -12.49
C ALA A 20 -17.82 -10.31 -11.97
N LEU A 21 -18.23 -9.71 -10.86
CA LEU A 21 -19.58 -9.83 -10.31
C LEU A 21 -20.64 -9.27 -11.26
N PHE A 22 -20.38 -8.11 -11.88
CA PHE A 22 -21.26 -7.49 -12.86
C PHE A 22 -21.45 -8.38 -14.09
N LEU A 23 -20.35 -8.94 -14.63
CA LEU A 23 -20.42 -9.87 -15.77
C LEU A 23 -21.18 -11.16 -15.41
N LEU A 24 -20.93 -11.70 -14.22
CA LEU A 24 -21.65 -12.87 -13.70
C LEU A 24 -23.13 -12.59 -13.55
N LEU A 25 -23.49 -11.44 -12.98
CA LEU A 25 -24.89 -11.04 -12.83
C LEU A 25 -25.60 -10.93 -14.18
N ASN A 26 -24.95 -10.28 -15.18
CA ASN A 26 -25.51 -10.20 -16.54
C ASN A 26 -25.67 -11.57 -17.19
N ALA A 27 -24.73 -12.48 -17.02
CA ALA A 27 -24.83 -13.85 -17.50
C ALA A 27 -26.01 -14.58 -16.83
N VAL A 28 -26.14 -14.49 -15.51
CA VAL A 28 -27.25 -15.08 -14.75
C VAL A 28 -28.60 -14.52 -15.20
N LEU A 29 -28.71 -13.18 -15.38
CA LEU A 29 -29.94 -12.55 -15.87
C LEU A 29 -30.27 -12.99 -17.28
N PHE A 30 -29.30 -13.12 -18.17
CA PHE A 30 -29.50 -13.61 -19.53
C PHE A 30 -30.01 -15.06 -19.54
N PHE A 31 -29.36 -15.95 -18.80
CA PHE A 31 -29.77 -17.33 -18.71
C PHE A 31 -31.15 -17.49 -18.01
N SER A 32 -31.40 -16.69 -16.94
CA SER A 32 -32.69 -16.71 -16.28
C SER A 32 -33.84 -16.26 -17.22
N MET A 33 -33.57 -15.24 -18.05
CA MET A 33 -34.50 -14.77 -19.07
C MET A 33 -34.78 -15.85 -20.13
N LEU A 34 -33.75 -16.58 -20.58
CA LEU A 34 -33.92 -17.70 -21.50
C LEU A 34 -34.75 -18.83 -20.89
N ILE A 35 -34.48 -19.21 -19.63
CA ILE A 35 -35.24 -20.25 -18.91
C ILE A 35 -36.67 -19.79 -18.70
N TRP A 36 -36.89 -18.55 -18.30
CA TRP A 36 -38.23 -17.98 -18.13
C TRP A 36 -39.01 -17.98 -19.45
N ALA A 37 -38.40 -17.52 -20.56
CA ALA A 37 -38.99 -17.53 -21.89
C ALA A 37 -39.33 -18.96 -22.35
N TRP A 38 -38.50 -19.94 -22.00
CA TRP A 38 -38.77 -21.36 -22.30
C TRP A 38 -39.92 -21.95 -21.45
N GLN A 39 -39.95 -21.66 -20.14
CA GLN A 39 -40.99 -22.13 -19.22
C GLN A 39 -42.36 -21.49 -19.47
N THR A 40 -42.39 -20.24 -19.94
CA THR A 40 -43.66 -19.55 -20.30
C THR A 40 -44.11 -19.85 -21.70
N SER A 41 -43.33 -20.61 -22.47
CA SER A 41 -43.74 -21.13 -23.77
C SER A 41 -44.65 -22.33 -23.55
N GLU A 42 -45.96 -22.13 -23.58
CA GLU A 42 -46.95 -23.20 -23.68
C GLU A 42 -46.88 -23.84 -25.07
N ALA A 43 -45.77 -24.46 -25.41
CA ALA A 43 -45.71 -25.33 -26.56
C ALA A 43 -46.51 -26.60 -26.19
N PRO A 44 -47.56 -26.97 -26.92
CA PRO A 44 -48.23 -28.24 -26.68
C PRO A 44 -47.18 -29.35 -26.81
N ASP A 45 -47.13 -30.20 -25.80
CA ASP A 45 -46.22 -31.34 -25.71
C ASP A 45 -46.70 -32.48 -26.64
N LEU A 46 -47.07 -32.09 -27.85
CA LEU A 46 -47.66 -32.99 -28.85
C LEU A 46 -46.54 -33.81 -29.50
N SER A 47 -46.28 -34.98 -28.94
CA SER A 47 -45.36 -35.92 -29.53
C SER A 47 -46.05 -36.66 -30.71
N ILE A 48 -45.68 -36.23 -31.92
CA ILE A 48 -46.17 -36.93 -33.13
C ILE A 48 -45.80 -38.43 -33.11
N ASN A 49 -44.75 -38.81 -32.36
CA ASN A 49 -44.36 -40.20 -32.19
C ASN A 49 -45.38 -40.96 -31.34
N GLU A 50 -45.84 -40.37 -30.26
CA GLU A 50 -46.82 -40.95 -29.35
C GLU A 50 -48.18 -41.13 -30.03
N ILE A 51 -48.58 -40.16 -30.86
CA ILE A 51 -49.77 -40.26 -31.71
C ILE A 51 -49.61 -41.39 -32.72
N CYS A 52 -48.40 -41.49 -33.33
CA CYS A 52 -48.14 -42.57 -34.31
C CYS A 52 -48.16 -43.97 -33.69
N ASP A 53 -47.66 -44.11 -32.45
CA ASP A 53 -47.61 -45.39 -31.73
C ASP A 53 -49.02 -45.84 -31.22
N ASN A 54 -49.94 -44.90 -31.05
CA ASN A 54 -51.36 -45.18 -30.64
C ASN A 54 -52.32 -45.29 -31.81
N LEU A 55 -51.84 -45.14 -33.04
CA LEU A 55 -52.67 -45.34 -34.24
C LEU A 55 -52.66 -46.82 -34.61
N MET A 56 -53.75 -47.51 -34.41
CA MET A 56 -53.92 -48.93 -34.70
C MET A 56 -54.72 -49.19 -35.98
N MET A 57 -54.46 -50.35 -36.59
CA MET A 57 -55.31 -50.86 -37.69
C MET A 57 -56.20 -52.03 -37.22
N ASP A 58 -57.38 -52.06 -37.69
CA ASP A 58 -58.32 -53.22 -37.48
C ASP A 58 -57.94 -54.41 -38.34
N GLU A 59 -58.66 -55.57 -38.13
CA GLU A 59 -58.36 -56.78 -38.89
C GLU A 59 -58.75 -56.66 -40.41
N GLU A 60 -59.41 -55.62 -40.80
CA GLU A 60 -59.83 -55.34 -42.19
C GLU A 60 -58.83 -54.33 -42.84
N GLY A 61 -57.79 -53.83 -42.09
CA GLY A 61 -56.82 -52.91 -42.60
C GLY A 61 -57.21 -51.43 -42.59
N HIS A 62 -58.28 -51.08 -41.87
CA HIS A 62 -58.71 -49.72 -41.68
C HIS A 62 -58.14 -49.16 -40.38
N PHE A 63 -57.81 -47.83 -40.37
CA PHE A 63 -57.36 -47.16 -39.15
C PHE A 63 -58.55 -47.05 -38.15
N ALA A 64 -58.33 -47.47 -36.91
CA ALA A 64 -59.30 -47.40 -35.82
C ALA A 64 -58.87 -46.34 -34.78
N THR A 65 -59.82 -45.58 -34.33
CA THR A 65 -59.61 -44.65 -33.24
C THR A 65 -59.50 -45.43 -31.92
N THR A 66 -58.45 -45.22 -31.15
CA THR A 66 -58.34 -45.74 -29.78
C THR A 66 -58.75 -44.67 -28.77
N GLU A 67 -59.24 -45.06 -27.59
CA GLU A 67 -59.59 -44.10 -26.53
C GLU A 67 -58.38 -43.26 -26.13
N GLU A 68 -57.24 -43.86 -26.15
CA GLU A 68 -55.95 -43.16 -25.81
C GLU A 68 -55.60 -42.11 -26.86
N LEU A 69 -55.75 -42.41 -28.16
CA LEU A 69 -55.50 -41.43 -29.23
C LEU A 69 -56.46 -40.26 -29.14
N SER A 70 -57.77 -40.52 -28.92
CA SER A 70 -58.75 -39.45 -28.77
C SER A 70 -58.47 -38.57 -27.57
N ARG A 71 -58.06 -39.16 -26.45
CA ARG A 71 -57.65 -38.40 -25.24
C ARG A 71 -56.42 -37.53 -25.50
N LEU A 72 -55.41 -38.09 -26.10
CA LEU A 72 -54.18 -37.34 -26.42
C LEU A 72 -54.43 -36.14 -27.34
N LEU A 73 -55.30 -36.33 -28.35
CA LEU A 73 -55.69 -35.27 -29.27
C LEU A 73 -56.55 -34.20 -28.58
N GLU A 74 -57.41 -34.61 -27.62
CA GLU A 74 -58.28 -33.70 -26.88
C GLU A 74 -57.45 -32.81 -25.88
N GLU A 75 -56.63 -33.44 -25.08
CA GLU A 75 -55.79 -32.77 -24.10
C GLU A 75 -54.86 -31.73 -24.75
N ASN A 76 -54.39 -32.00 -25.98
CA ASN A 76 -53.51 -31.13 -26.72
C ASN A 76 -54.24 -30.21 -27.73
N HIS A 77 -55.55 -30.14 -27.73
CA HIS A 77 -56.40 -29.40 -28.70
C HIS A 77 -55.97 -29.66 -30.15
N ALA A 78 -55.65 -30.90 -30.46
CA ALA A 78 -55.10 -31.34 -31.71
C ALA A 78 -56.03 -32.18 -32.51
N TRP A 79 -55.74 -32.37 -33.77
CA TRP A 79 -56.42 -33.25 -34.68
C TRP A 79 -55.45 -34.08 -35.51
N ALA A 80 -55.87 -35.21 -36.02
CA ALA A 80 -55.03 -36.06 -36.84
C ALA A 80 -55.73 -36.52 -38.10
N MET A 81 -54.97 -36.71 -39.18
CA MET A 81 -55.43 -37.39 -40.41
C MET A 81 -54.34 -38.27 -40.97
N VAL A 82 -54.68 -39.31 -41.69
CA VAL A 82 -53.74 -40.11 -42.46
C VAL A 82 -54.12 -40.02 -43.94
N LEU A 83 -53.12 -39.77 -44.78
CA LEU A 83 -53.21 -39.71 -46.24
C LEU A 83 -52.63 -40.97 -46.83
N ASP A 84 -53.33 -41.50 -47.87
CA ASP A 84 -52.80 -42.55 -48.74
C ASP A 84 -51.80 -41.96 -49.81
N ASP A 85 -51.23 -42.84 -50.62
CA ASP A 85 -50.29 -42.41 -51.68
C ASP A 85 -50.96 -41.57 -52.81
N ALA A 86 -52.32 -41.65 -52.90
CA ALA A 86 -53.08 -40.83 -53.84
C ALA A 86 -53.50 -39.48 -53.25
N GLY A 87 -53.12 -39.21 -51.98
CA GLY A 87 -53.44 -37.99 -51.23
C GLY A 87 -54.87 -37.95 -50.69
N ASN A 88 -55.61 -39.05 -50.63
CA ASN A 88 -56.95 -39.09 -50.03
C ASN A 88 -56.81 -39.27 -48.53
N VAL A 89 -57.68 -38.64 -47.74
CA VAL A 89 -57.80 -38.85 -46.31
C VAL A 89 -58.42 -40.21 -46.04
N VAL A 90 -57.65 -41.20 -45.55
CA VAL A 90 -58.14 -42.57 -45.24
C VAL A 90 -58.51 -42.73 -43.77
N PHE A 91 -58.03 -41.84 -42.90
CA PHE A 91 -58.36 -41.75 -41.48
C PHE A 91 -58.40 -40.28 -41.06
N GLN A 92 -59.27 -39.96 -40.12
CA GLN A 92 -59.38 -38.65 -39.49
C GLN A 92 -59.91 -38.74 -38.07
N GLU A 93 -59.39 -37.96 -37.19
CA GLU A 93 -59.83 -37.78 -35.82
C GLU A 93 -59.79 -36.30 -35.44
N ARG A 94 -60.92 -35.72 -35.04
CA ARG A 94 -61.12 -34.31 -34.70
C ARG A 94 -60.73 -33.32 -35.81
N MET A 95 -60.66 -33.79 -37.05
CA MET A 95 -60.26 -32.97 -38.19
C MET A 95 -61.26 -31.85 -38.47
N PRO A 96 -60.84 -30.55 -38.61
CA PRO A 96 -61.76 -29.45 -38.94
C PRO A 96 -62.51 -29.67 -40.22
N GLU A 97 -63.85 -29.40 -40.22
CA GLU A 97 -64.71 -29.58 -41.35
C GLU A 97 -64.36 -28.76 -42.60
N GLU A 98 -63.69 -27.62 -42.37
CA GLU A 98 -63.23 -26.69 -43.41
C GLU A 98 -62.05 -27.23 -44.25
N LEU A 99 -61.42 -28.31 -43.85
CA LEU A 99 -60.22 -28.83 -44.51
C LEU A 99 -60.67 -29.83 -45.64
N PRO A 100 -59.94 -29.79 -46.79
CA PRO A 100 -60.22 -30.73 -47.88
C PRO A 100 -59.97 -32.18 -47.48
N ARG A 101 -60.66 -33.12 -48.20
CA ARG A 101 -60.53 -34.57 -48.00
C ARG A 101 -59.55 -35.21 -49.00
N LYS A 102 -58.97 -34.40 -49.90
CA LYS A 102 -57.97 -34.84 -50.86
C LYS A 102 -56.92 -33.77 -51.07
N TYR A 103 -55.66 -34.15 -51.08
CA TYR A 103 -54.52 -33.28 -51.23
C TYR A 103 -53.62 -33.74 -52.36
N THR A 104 -53.06 -32.80 -53.10
CA THR A 104 -52.00 -33.05 -54.11
C THR A 104 -50.64 -33.14 -53.46
N ALA A 105 -49.67 -33.72 -54.18
CA ALA A 105 -48.28 -33.69 -53.69
C ALA A 105 -47.73 -32.26 -53.44
N ALA A 106 -48.26 -31.27 -54.18
CA ALA A 106 -47.90 -29.86 -53.99
C ALA A 106 -48.48 -29.31 -52.70
N ASP A 107 -49.73 -29.67 -52.35
CA ASP A 107 -50.35 -29.27 -51.07
C ASP A 107 -49.59 -29.89 -49.88
N VAL A 108 -49.24 -31.18 -49.96
CA VAL A 108 -48.46 -31.86 -48.96
C VAL A 108 -47.10 -31.20 -48.76
N ALA A 109 -46.37 -30.88 -49.85
CA ALA A 109 -45.10 -30.19 -49.80
C ALA A 109 -45.23 -28.80 -49.18
N SER A 110 -46.33 -28.09 -49.41
CA SER A 110 -46.62 -26.77 -48.85
C SER A 110 -46.89 -26.84 -47.35
N PHE A 111 -47.87 -27.62 -46.91
CA PHE A 111 -48.24 -27.62 -45.51
C PHE A 111 -47.23 -28.36 -44.63
N SER A 112 -46.44 -29.28 -45.12
CA SER A 112 -45.34 -29.89 -44.37
C SER A 112 -44.33 -28.82 -43.84
N ARG A 113 -44.21 -27.72 -44.56
CA ARG A 113 -43.35 -26.59 -44.15
C ARG A 113 -44.09 -25.50 -43.40
N TRP A 114 -45.32 -25.24 -43.79
CA TRP A 114 -46.14 -24.12 -43.34
C TRP A 114 -47.38 -24.54 -42.58
N TYR A 115 -48.48 -23.94 -42.88
CA TYR A 115 -49.77 -24.18 -42.26
C TYR A 115 -50.73 -24.83 -43.26
N LEU A 116 -51.62 -25.66 -42.77
CA LEU A 116 -52.74 -26.16 -43.54
C LEU A 116 -54.01 -25.40 -43.09
N GLY A 117 -54.55 -24.53 -43.98
CA GLY A 117 -55.71 -23.72 -43.65
C GLY A 117 -55.56 -22.79 -42.43
N GLY A 118 -54.31 -22.44 -42.06
CA GLY A 118 -53.97 -21.65 -40.88
C GLY A 118 -53.67 -22.48 -39.63
N TYR A 119 -53.78 -23.80 -39.71
CA TYR A 119 -53.42 -24.72 -38.63
C TYR A 119 -51.92 -25.07 -38.72
N PRO A 120 -51.16 -25.04 -37.61
CA PRO A 120 -49.80 -25.57 -37.59
C PRO A 120 -49.86 -27.11 -37.67
N VAL A 121 -49.23 -27.69 -38.70
CA VAL A 121 -49.28 -29.14 -38.91
C VAL A 121 -47.90 -29.77 -38.91
N TYR A 122 -47.81 -30.98 -38.36
CA TYR A 122 -46.61 -31.81 -38.38
C TYR A 122 -46.88 -33.05 -39.20
N VAL A 123 -45.91 -33.50 -39.96
CA VAL A 123 -46.08 -34.55 -40.95
C VAL A 123 -45.01 -35.61 -40.71
N ARG A 124 -45.43 -36.89 -40.65
CA ARG A 124 -44.56 -38.04 -40.50
C ARG A 124 -45.04 -39.20 -41.37
N THR A 125 -44.09 -39.94 -41.96
CA THR A 125 -44.40 -41.21 -42.60
C THR A 125 -44.80 -42.24 -41.54
N HIS A 126 -45.93 -42.94 -41.75
CA HIS A 126 -46.37 -44.04 -40.89
C HIS A 126 -46.15 -45.37 -41.63
N PRO A 127 -45.39 -46.33 -41.08
CA PRO A 127 -45.26 -47.66 -41.66
C PRO A 127 -46.55 -48.41 -41.48
N LEU A 128 -47.18 -48.78 -42.60
CA LEU A 128 -48.37 -49.63 -42.64
C LEU A 128 -47.88 -51.05 -42.97
N GLU A 129 -48.22 -52.05 -42.13
CA GLU A 129 -47.78 -53.43 -42.29
C GLU A 129 -48.10 -54.07 -43.63
N ASN A 130 -49.08 -53.58 -44.35
CA ASN A 130 -49.57 -54.18 -45.64
C ASN A 130 -49.77 -53.14 -46.77
N HIS A 131 -49.44 -51.89 -46.61
CA HIS A 131 -49.49 -50.88 -47.64
C HIS A 131 -48.24 -49.98 -47.67
N PRO A 132 -47.81 -49.51 -48.87
CA PRO A 132 -46.69 -48.59 -48.96
C PRO A 132 -47.11 -47.26 -48.34
N GLN A 133 -46.57 -47.01 -47.20
CA GLN A 133 -46.40 -45.75 -46.48
C GLN A 133 -47.53 -44.74 -46.52
N GLY A 134 -48.39 -44.76 -45.46
CA GLY A 134 -49.28 -43.65 -45.18
C GLY A 134 -48.56 -42.42 -44.64
N LEU A 135 -49.13 -41.24 -44.80
CA LEU A 135 -48.63 -40.00 -44.28
C LEU A 135 -49.49 -39.51 -43.12
N LEU A 136 -49.04 -39.67 -41.89
CA LEU A 136 -49.65 -39.08 -40.72
C LEU A 136 -49.50 -37.58 -40.69
N VAL A 137 -50.53 -36.83 -40.57
CA VAL A 137 -50.58 -35.38 -40.42
C VAL A 137 -51.29 -35.07 -39.12
N VAL A 138 -50.61 -34.39 -38.20
CA VAL A 138 -51.13 -33.94 -36.94
C VAL A 138 -51.16 -32.42 -36.92
N GLY A 139 -52.31 -31.84 -36.62
CA GLY A 139 -52.45 -30.37 -36.56
C GLY A 139 -52.88 -29.89 -35.17
N GLY A 140 -52.31 -28.78 -34.73
CA GLY A 140 -52.72 -28.07 -33.53
C GLY A 140 -53.79 -27.04 -33.78
N GLU A 141 -54.18 -26.29 -32.75
CA GLU A 141 -55.17 -25.21 -32.84
C GLU A 141 -54.72 -24.07 -33.76
N LYS A 142 -55.64 -23.43 -34.45
CA LYS A 142 -55.38 -22.33 -35.38
C LYS A 142 -54.73 -21.15 -34.67
N GLY A 143 -53.49 -20.76 -35.08
CA GLY A 143 -52.76 -19.65 -34.50
C GLY A 143 -51.99 -19.97 -33.20
N SER A 144 -52.03 -21.24 -32.71
CA SER A 144 -51.33 -21.68 -31.49
C SER A 144 -49.80 -21.61 -31.61
N GLN A 145 -49.24 -21.72 -32.79
CA GLN A 145 -47.81 -21.74 -33.04
C GLN A 145 -47.41 -20.88 -34.24
N VAL A 146 -46.25 -20.27 -34.16
CA VAL A 146 -45.62 -19.56 -35.28
C VAL A 146 -44.50 -20.42 -35.85
N LYS A 147 -44.69 -20.91 -37.07
CA LYS A 147 -43.70 -21.71 -37.78
C LYS A 147 -42.76 -20.80 -38.54
N TYR A 148 -41.47 -20.92 -38.27
CA TYR A 148 -40.39 -20.30 -39.05
C TYR A 148 -39.56 -21.38 -39.74
N TYR A 149 -39.49 -21.32 -41.06
CA TYR A 149 -38.51 -22.12 -41.78
C TYR A 149 -37.23 -21.34 -41.88
N PHE A 150 -36.27 -21.69 -41.04
CA PHE A 150 -35.00 -21.01 -40.95
C PHE A 150 -33.88 -21.96 -41.41
N SER A 151 -33.24 -21.64 -42.52
CA SER A 151 -32.09 -22.39 -42.98
C SER A 151 -30.90 -21.45 -42.99
N VAL A 152 -29.87 -21.76 -42.18
CA VAL A 152 -28.63 -21.02 -42.15
C VAL A 152 -27.47 -21.82 -42.67
N ASN A 153 -26.57 -21.15 -43.35
CA ASN A 153 -25.33 -21.74 -43.77
C ASN A 153 -24.46 -22.04 -42.54
N GLU A 154 -23.75 -23.16 -42.50
CA GLU A 154 -22.85 -23.54 -41.44
C GLU A 154 -21.78 -22.45 -41.18
N SER A 155 -21.26 -21.81 -42.25
CA SER A 155 -20.33 -20.69 -42.17
C SER A 155 -20.92 -19.49 -41.40
N TYR A 156 -22.24 -19.24 -41.50
CA TYR A 156 -22.90 -18.16 -40.78
C TYR A 156 -22.89 -18.44 -39.27
N VAL A 157 -23.22 -19.66 -38.86
CA VAL A 157 -23.24 -20.08 -37.45
C VAL A 157 -21.82 -19.94 -36.86
N ARG A 158 -20.82 -20.48 -37.59
CA ARG A 158 -19.43 -20.36 -37.18
C ARG A 158 -18.98 -18.91 -37.06
N ASN A 159 -19.28 -18.07 -38.05
CA ASN A 159 -18.92 -16.65 -38.04
C ASN A 159 -19.64 -15.89 -36.92
N LEU A 160 -20.89 -16.22 -36.62
CA LEU A 160 -21.64 -15.67 -35.49
C LEU A 160 -20.95 -15.99 -34.16
N LEU A 161 -20.57 -17.27 -33.94
CA LEU A 161 -19.86 -17.68 -32.74
C LEU A 161 -18.51 -16.99 -32.59
N VAL A 162 -17.73 -16.91 -33.68
CA VAL A 162 -16.45 -16.17 -33.69
C VAL A 162 -16.69 -14.70 -33.38
N GLY A 163 -17.72 -14.08 -33.96
CA GLY A 163 -18.11 -12.69 -33.68
C GLY A 163 -18.46 -12.48 -32.20
N LEU A 164 -19.24 -13.35 -31.60
CA LEU A 164 -19.59 -13.29 -30.17
C LEU A 164 -18.36 -13.38 -29.28
N VAL A 165 -17.46 -14.32 -29.57
CA VAL A 165 -16.18 -14.45 -28.83
C VAL A 165 -15.32 -13.20 -29.01
N ALA A 166 -15.22 -12.66 -30.21
CA ALA A 166 -14.46 -11.46 -30.48
C ALA A 166 -15.01 -10.24 -29.72
N VAL A 167 -16.33 -10.05 -29.70
CA VAL A 167 -17.01 -9.00 -28.91
C VAL A 167 -16.74 -9.19 -27.42
N PHE A 168 -16.82 -10.40 -26.90
CA PHE A 168 -16.54 -10.70 -25.49
C PHE A 168 -15.10 -10.35 -25.11
N LEU A 169 -14.11 -10.78 -25.92
CA LEU A 169 -12.70 -10.47 -25.72
C LEU A 169 -12.42 -8.97 -25.79
N THR A 170 -13.03 -8.30 -26.77
CA THR A 170 -12.90 -6.83 -26.91
C THR A 170 -13.42 -6.11 -25.67
N ASN A 171 -14.57 -6.52 -25.12
CA ASN A 171 -15.10 -5.94 -23.89
C ASN A 171 -14.15 -6.14 -22.70
N ILE A 172 -13.55 -7.32 -22.56
CA ILE A 172 -12.55 -7.58 -21.50
C ILE A 172 -11.34 -6.64 -21.66
N ILE A 173 -10.81 -6.50 -22.88
CA ILE A 173 -9.66 -5.64 -23.16
C ILE A 173 -9.97 -4.19 -22.81
N VAL A 174 -11.13 -3.68 -23.22
CA VAL A 174 -11.57 -2.30 -22.92
C VAL A 174 -11.67 -2.08 -21.40
N VAL A 175 -12.27 -3.02 -20.68
CA VAL A 175 -12.40 -2.95 -19.23
C VAL A 175 -11.02 -2.92 -18.55
N VAL A 176 -10.09 -3.80 -18.96
CA VAL A 176 -8.73 -3.84 -18.41
C VAL A 176 -7.98 -2.53 -18.67
N LEU A 177 -8.10 -1.97 -19.87
CA LEU A 177 -7.48 -0.69 -20.23
C LEU A 177 -8.05 0.48 -19.41
N LEU A 178 -9.36 0.51 -19.19
CA LEU A 178 -10.01 1.53 -18.37
C LEU A 178 -9.56 1.44 -16.90
N ILE A 179 -9.50 0.23 -16.34
CA ILE A 179 -9.00 0.00 -14.97
C ILE A 179 -7.54 0.47 -14.87
N TRP A 180 -6.69 0.08 -15.81
CA TRP A 180 -5.28 0.44 -15.82
C TRP A 180 -5.06 1.96 -15.89
N LYS A 181 -5.80 2.64 -16.78
CA LYS A 181 -5.80 4.10 -16.90
C LYS A 181 -6.23 4.78 -15.60
N ASN A 182 -7.33 4.31 -14.99
CA ASN A 182 -7.86 4.87 -13.76
C ASN A 182 -6.91 4.66 -12.56
N THR A 183 -6.34 3.46 -12.43
CA THR A 183 -5.36 3.14 -11.38
C THR A 183 -4.12 4.02 -11.47
N ARG A 184 -3.57 4.21 -12.67
CA ARG A 184 -2.43 5.12 -12.88
C ARG A 184 -2.76 6.59 -12.57
N HIS A 185 -3.99 7.01 -12.83
CA HIS A 185 -4.42 8.37 -12.50
C HIS A 185 -4.44 8.58 -10.98
N ILE A 186 -5.00 7.64 -10.23
CA ILE A 186 -5.04 7.67 -8.76
C ILE A 186 -3.63 7.60 -8.17
N GLU A 187 -2.77 6.72 -8.67
CA GLU A 187 -1.39 6.59 -8.23
C GLU A 187 -0.64 7.92 -8.34
N LYS A 188 -0.72 8.60 -9.50
CA LYS A 188 -0.11 9.91 -9.72
C LYS A 188 -0.66 10.99 -8.80
N ALA A 189 -1.92 10.91 -8.41
CA ALA A 189 -2.55 11.89 -7.54
C ALA A 189 -2.21 11.66 -6.04
N VAL A 190 -2.10 10.41 -5.60
CA VAL A 190 -1.92 10.06 -4.17
C VAL A 190 -0.44 9.97 -3.77
N THR A 191 0.44 9.51 -4.65
CA THR A 191 1.88 9.36 -4.34
C THR A 191 2.54 10.66 -3.84
N PRO A 192 2.29 11.85 -4.42
CA PRO A 192 2.84 13.11 -3.91
C PRO A 192 2.35 13.44 -2.49
N ILE A 193 1.09 13.11 -2.17
CA ILE A 193 0.52 13.35 -0.83
C ILE A 193 1.23 12.50 0.22
N LEU A 194 1.44 11.20 -0.08
CA LEU A 194 2.14 10.29 0.84
C LEU A 194 3.58 10.74 1.09
N ARG A 195 4.29 11.17 0.04
CA ARG A 195 5.62 11.77 0.18
C ARG A 195 5.59 13.08 0.96
N GLY A 196 4.57 13.91 0.71
CA GLY A 196 4.36 15.16 1.45
C GLY A 196 4.14 14.93 2.94
N ILE A 197 3.38 13.90 3.34
CA ILE A 197 3.20 13.51 4.75
C ILE A 197 4.54 13.09 5.37
N GLU A 198 5.35 12.29 4.66
CA GLU A 198 6.68 11.89 5.11
C GLU A 198 7.61 13.12 5.29
N THR A 199 7.59 14.05 4.34
CA THR A 199 8.35 15.30 4.41
C THR A 199 7.93 16.18 5.59
N VAL A 200 6.61 16.34 5.81
CA VAL A 200 6.08 17.09 6.97
C VAL A 200 6.48 16.43 8.29
N SER A 201 6.51 15.09 8.34
CA SER A 201 6.92 14.36 9.56
C SER A 201 8.38 14.57 9.93
N THR A 202 9.23 14.94 8.97
CA THR A 202 10.64 15.31 9.19
C THR A 202 10.85 16.81 9.45
N GLY A 203 9.76 17.61 9.57
CA GLY A 203 9.81 19.05 9.85
C GLY A 203 10.15 19.91 8.63
N GLN A 204 10.21 19.33 7.42
CA GLN A 204 10.49 20.08 6.20
C GLN A 204 9.23 20.67 5.57
N PRO A 205 9.31 21.88 4.98
CA PRO A 205 8.17 22.48 4.31
C PRO A 205 7.80 21.69 3.06
N VAL A 206 6.50 21.48 2.88
CA VAL A 206 5.92 20.81 1.73
C VAL A 206 5.23 21.82 0.83
N SER A 207 5.40 21.68 -0.49
CA SER A 207 4.69 22.47 -1.50
C SER A 207 4.07 21.53 -2.53
N LEU A 208 2.83 21.11 -2.28
CA LEU A 208 2.04 20.29 -3.19
C LEU A 208 1.16 21.17 -4.09
N PRO A 209 0.92 20.79 -5.35
CA PRO A 209 0.09 21.54 -6.26
C PRO A 209 -1.37 21.62 -5.76
N GLU A 210 -1.89 22.82 -5.60
CA GLU A 210 -3.27 23.08 -5.14
C GLU A 210 -4.26 23.11 -6.32
N LYS A 211 -4.17 22.10 -7.21
CA LYS A 211 -5.02 21.96 -8.40
C LYS A 211 -5.51 20.50 -8.51
N GLY A 212 -6.70 20.34 -9.12
CA GLY A 212 -7.30 19.02 -9.34
C GLY A 212 -8.18 18.53 -8.19
N GLU A 213 -8.59 17.27 -8.24
CA GLU A 213 -9.56 16.67 -7.31
C GLU A 213 -9.08 16.62 -5.85
N LEU A 214 -7.77 16.56 -5.64
CA LEU A 214 -7.16 16.50 -4.31
C LEU A 214 -6.59 17.87 -3.86
N ALA A 215 -6.93 18.96 -4.53
CA ALA A 215 -6.45 20.31 -4.25
C ALA A 215 -6.66 20.72 -2.80
N GLU A 216 -7.81 20.38 -2.21
CA GLU A 216 -8.12 20.74 -0.82
C GLU A 216 -7.24 19.97 0.17
N ILE A 217 -6.99 18.69 -0.06
CA ILE A 217 -6.07 17.86 0.75
C ILE A 217 -4.65 18.44 0.67
N ASN A 218 -4.18 18.74 -0.55
CA ASN A 218 -2.88 19.35 -0.78
C ASN A 218 -2.73 20.68 -0.05
N ARG A 219 -3.78 21.54 -0.10
CA ARG A 219 -3.82 22.82 0.62
C ARG A 219 -3.73 22.63 2.13
N GLN A 220 -4.48 21.68 2.69
CA GLN A 220 -4.44 21.40 4.13
C GLN A 220 -3.06 20.86 4.54
N LEU A 221 -2.45 19.99 3.73
CA LEU A 221 -1.11 19.47 4.01
C LEU A 221 -0.04 20.56 3.90
N ASN A 222 -0.11 21.43 2.89
CA ASN A 222 0.77 22.61 2.78
C ASN A 222 0.64 23.52 4.00
N LYS A 223 -0.61 23.81 4.45
CA LYS A 223 -0.85 24.62 5.66
C LYS A 223 -0.30 23.95 6.92
N ALA A 224 -0.52 22.64 7.08
CA ALA A 224 0.00 21.89 8.22
C ALA A 224 1.52 21.90 8.24
N GLY A 225 2.18 21.65 7.09
CA GLY A 225 3.63 21.73 6.96
C GLY A 225 4.19 23.13 7.28
N ALA A 226 3.57 24.17 6.74
CA ALA A 226 3.96 25.55 7.03
C ALA A 226 3.79 25.90 8.51
N PHE A 227 2.69 25.45 9.14
CA PHE A 227 2.45 25.67 10.57
C PHE A 227 3.48 24.98 11.44
N ILE A 228 3.84 23.71 11.15
CA ILE A 228 4.88 22.96 11.87
C ILE A 228 6.22 23.67 11.73
N ALA A 229 6.64 23.99 10.50
CA ALA A 229 7.89 24.68 10.24
C ALA A 229 7.98 26.04 10.96
N LYS A 230 6.88 26.81 10.97
CA LYS A 230 6.81 28.09 11.71
C LYS A 230 6.92 27.90 13.22
N LYS A 231 6.27 26.87 13.77
CA LYS A 231 6.34 26.54 15.20
C LYS A 231 7.77 26.14 15.60
N ASP A 232 8.43 25.34 14.76
CA ASP A 232 9.81 24.89 15.02
C ASP A 232 10.79 26.04 14.92
N SER A 233 10.65 26.93 13.92
CA SER A 233 11.42 28.17 13.83
C SER A 233 11.24 29.05 15.06
N ALA A 234 10.00 29.32 15.46
CA ALA A 234 9.72 30.15 16.62
C ALA A 234 10.33 29.57 17.92
N ARG A 235 10.33 28.23 18.07
CA ARG A 235 10.97 27.57 19.20
C ARG A 235 12.49 27.73 19.21
N ALA A 236 13.14 27.57 18.05
CA ALA A 236 14.57 27.77 17.93
C ALA A 236 14.98 29.24 18.18
N ASP A 237 14.22 30.19 17.63
CA ASP A 237 14.42 31.63 17.86
C ASP A 237 14.25 32.00 19.35
N TRP A 238 13.25 31.41 20.02
CA TRP A 238 13.03 31.60 21.44
C TRP A 238 14.22 31.09 22.28
N ILE A 239 14.71 29.85 22.02
CA ILE A 239 15.88 29.28 22.69
C ILE A 239 17.12 30.15 22.44
N SER A 240 17.31 30.64 21.22
CA SER A 240 18.40 31.54 20.85
C SER A 240 18.33 32.86 21.63
N GLY A 241 17.13 33.45 21.73
CA GLY A 241 16.90 34.68 22.49
C GLY A 241 17.17 34.50 23.98
N VAL A 242 16.61 33.47 24.61
CA VAL A 242 16.90 33.15 26.02
C VAL A 242 18.37 32.89 26.26
N SER A 243 19.03 32.19 25.34
CA SER A 243 20.49 31.93 25.45
C SER A 243 21.32 33.23 25.43
N HIS A 244 20.92 34.21 24.61
CA HIS A 244 21.58 35.52 24.58
C HIS A 244 21.34 36.29 25.88
N ASP A 245 20.08 36.34 26.36
CA ASP A 245 19.68 37.10 27.55
C ASP A 245 20.29 36.54 28.84
N VAL A 246 20.56 35.22 28.89
CA VAL A 246 21.29 34.61 30.01
C VAL A 246 22.80 34.81 29.92
N ARG A 247 23.37 34.82 28.70
CA ARG A 247 24.83 34.99 28.51
C ARG A 247 25.35 36.33 29.04
N THR A 248 24.56 37.39 28.86
CA THR A 248 24.97 38.77 29.27
C THR A 248 25.18 38.87 30.79
N PRO A 249 24.20 38.57 31.66
CA PRO A 249 24.43 38.64 33.12
C PRO A 249 25.45 37.60 33.59
N LEU A 250 25.54 36.42 32.95
CA LEU A 250 26.52 35.41 33.29
C LEU A 250 27.96 35.88 33.02
N SER A 251 28.18 36.61 31.93
CA SER A 251 29.50 37.17 31.64
C SER A 251 29.95 38.20 32.69
N VAL A 252 29.01 38.97 33.26
CA VAL A 252 29.29 39.90 34.36
C VAL A 252 29.66 39.12 35.64
N ILE A 253 28.90 38.08 35.97
CA ILE A 253 29.19 37.20 37.13
C ILE A 253 30.55 36.55 37.00
N LEU A 254 30.90 36.03 35.84
CA LEU A 254 32.19 35.43 35.57
C LEU A 254 33.33 36.43 35.66
N GLY A 255 33.11 37.65 35.18
CA GLY A 255 34.11 38.73 35.28
C GLY A 255 34.40 39.11 36.73
N PHE A 256 33.36 39.28 37.56
CA PHE A 256 33.56 39.58 38.98
C PHE A 256 34.18 38.40 39.75
N ALA A 257 33.74 37.17 39.47
CA ALA A 257 34.31 35.98 40.09
C ALA A 257 35.79 35.83 39.76
N GLY A 258 36.20 36.09 38.51
CA GLY A 258 37.61 36.08 38.12
C GLY A 258 38.44 37.16 38.83
N GLN A 259 37.92 38.38 38.94
CA GLN A 259 38.60 39.45 39.68
C GLN A 259 38.79 39.10 41.15
N LEU A 260 37.78 38.53 41.82
CA LEU A 260 37.87 38.12 43.23
C LEU A 260 38.80 36.92 43.44
N GLU A 261 38.91 36.00 42.48
CA GLU A 261 39.83 34.87 42.50
C GLU A 261 41.30 35.32 42.42
N GLU A 262 41.56 36.33 41.59
CA GLU A 262 42.92 36.86 41.37
C GLU A 262 43.38 37.87 42.47
N ASP A 263 42.44 38.43 43.24
CA ASP A 263 42.74 39.43 44.25
C ASP A 263 43.50 38.80 45.45
N GLN A 264 44.78 39.05 45.52
CA GLN A 264 45.65 38.53 46.58
C GLN A 264 45.44 39.23 47.95
N THR A 265 44.61 40.31 48.00
CA THR A 265 44.29 40.95 49.28
C THR A 265 43.20 40.23 50.05
N LEU A 266 42.41 39.33 49.36
CA LEU A 266 41.34 38.54 49.93
C LEU A 266 41.86 37.27 50.64
N PRO A 267 41.15 36.81 51.68
CA PRO A 267 41.42 35.51 52.32
C PRO A 267 41.39 34.36 51.29
N ALA A 268 42.23 33.33 51.49
CA ALA A 268 42.25 32.14 50.61
C ALA A 268 40.87 31.51 50.42
N SER A 269 40.08 31.42 51.49
CA SER A 269 38.71 30.86 51.46
C SER A 269 37.78 31.67 50.56
N ALA A 270 37.92 33.00 50.49
CA ALA A 270 37.12 33.84 49.60
C ALA A 270 37.50 33.67 48.14
N ARG A 271 38.81 33.53 47.87
CA ARG A 271 39.31 33.25 46.52
C ARG A 271 38.88 31.86 46.01
N GLU A 272 38.91 30.83 46.87
CA GLU A 272 38.40 29.50 46.56
C GLU A 272 36.88 29.52 46.22
N GLN A 273 36.09 30.29 47.00
CA GLN A 273 34.66 30.49 46.70
C GLN A 273 34.46 31.17 45.35
N ALA A 274 35.27 32.20 45.03
CA ALA A 274 35.21 32.91 43.76
C ALA A 274 35.59 31.97 42.59
N ALA A 275 36.61 31.13 42.75
CA ALA A 275 36.99 30.10 41.81
C ALA A 275 35.85 29.09 41.58
N CYS A 276 35.18 28.68 42.66
CA CYS A 276 33.98 27.79 42.54
C CYS A 276 32.85 28.47 41.77
N ILE A 277 32.52 29.74 42.02
CA ILE A 277 31.50 30.51 41.30
C ILE A 277 31.89 30.62 39.83
N ARG A 278 33.15 30.96 39.52
CA ARG A 278 33.65 31.02 38.14
C ARG A 278 33.49 29.68 37.42
N LYS A 279 33.93 28.60 38.04
CA LYS A 279 33.81 27.24 37.49
C LYS A 279 32.36 26.85 37.20
N GLN A 280 31.40 27.14 38.11
CA GLN A 280 29.98 26.87 37.89
C GLN A 280 29.38 27.77 36.80
N GLY A 281 29.82 29.03 36.72
CA GLY A 281 29.38 29.96 35.68
C GLY A 281 29.88 29.55 34.29
N GLU A 282 31.12 29.14 34.13
CA GLU A 282 31.67 28.60 32.87
C GLU A 282 30.91 27.37 32.43
N ARG A 283 30.56 26.49 33.37
CA ARG A 283 29.75 25.31 33.12
C ARG A 283 28.34 25.67 32.62
N LEU A 284 27.67 26.64 33.26
CA LEU A 284 26.37 27.14 32.82
C LEU A 284 26.43 27.74 31.40
N ARG A 285 27.48 28.49 31.10
CA ARG A 285 27.77 29.03 29.76
C ARG A 285 27.86 27.92 28.70
N SER A 286 28.56 26.84 29.00
CA SER A 286 28.66 25.65 28.12
C SER A 286 27.33 25.00 27.89
N LEU A 287 26.55 24.75 28.96
CA LEU A 287 25.21 24.15 28.86
C LEU A 287 24.23 24.95 27.98
N ILE A 288 24.22 26.28 28.12
CA ILE A 288 23.40 27.18 27.29
C ILE A 288 23.83 27.12 25.83
N SER A 289 25.16 27.09 25.59
CA SER A 289 25.73 26.95 24.24
C SER A 289 25.34 25.59 23.60
N ASP A 290 25.37 24.51 24.37
CA ASP A 290 24.99 23.16 23.91
C ASP A 290 23.49 23.08 23.61
N LEU A 291 22.64 23.66 24.47
CA LEU A 291 21.20 23.72 24.26
C LEU A 291 20.84 24.48 22.98
N ASN A 292 21.46 25.64 22.75
CA ASN A 292 21.25 26.45 21.55
C ASN A 292 21.71 25.69 20.29
N LEU A 293 22.89 25.09 20.29
CA LEU A 293 23.39 24.32 19.16
C LEU A 293 22.54 23.09 18.88
N THR A 294 22.16 22.33 19.92
CA THR A 294 21.28 21.17 19.79
C THR A 294 19.94 21.55 19.15
N SER A 295 19.34 22.66 19.63
CA SER A 295 18.08 23.16 19.05
C SER A 295 18.25 23.53 17.57
N ARG A 296 19.30 24.25 17.20
CA ARG A 296 19.55 24.64 15.80
C ARG A 296 19.79 23.43 14.90
N LEU A 297 20.49 22.42 15.36
CA LEU A 297 20.72 21.17 14.62
C LEU A 297 19.45 20.35 14.49
N GLU A 298 18.64 20.25 15.55
CA GLU A 298 17.36 19.52 15.54
C GLU A 298 16.40 20.05 14.47
N TYR A 299 16.33 21.37 14.32
CA TYR A 299 15.44 22.02 13.35
C TYR A 299 16.12 22.33 12.01
N SER A 300 17.31 21.78 11.73
CA SER A 300 18.06 21.99 10.49
C SER A 300 18.34 23.48 10.18
N MET A 301 18.46 24.31 11.21
CA MET A 301 18.73 25.74 11.10
C MET A 301 20.23 26.10 11.14
N GLN A 302 21.07 25.10 11.40
CA GLN A 302 22.54 25.27 11.40
C GLN A 302 23.07 24.78 10.05
N PRO A 303 23.51 25.68 9.14
CA PRO A 303 24.21 25.27 7.95
C PRO A 303 25.55 24.65 8.34
N LEU A 304 25.85 23.45 7.82
CA LEU A 304 27.16 22.82 8.00
C LEU A 304 28.21 23.52 7.14
N ARG A 305 29.38 23.77 7.71
CA ARG A 305 30.58 24.15 6.95
C ARG A 305 31.25 22.88 6.47
N VAL A 306 30.77 22.37 5.33
CA VAL A 306 31.22 21.08 4.80
C VAL A 306 32.62 21.23 4.19
N GLU A 307 33.59 20.54 4.77
CA GLU A 307 34.96 20.40 4.30
C GLU A 307 35.38 18.92 4.34
N THR A 308 36.54 18.61 3.78
CA THR A 308 37.11 17.25 3.82
C THR A 308 37.83 17.04 5.15
N ILE A 309 37.33 16.09 5.96
CA ILE A 309 37.83 15.85 7.32
C ILE A 309 38.45 14.47 7.40
N TYR A 310 39.70 14.40 7.89
CA TYR A 310 40.40 13.19 8.25
C TYR A 310 40.07 12.85 9.70
N LEU A 311 39.17 11.87 9.93
CA LEU A 311 38.66 11.56 11.27
C LEU A 311 39.74 11.08 12.25
N VAL A 312 40.76 10.39 11.76
CA VAL A 312 41.91 9.97 12.59
C VAL A 312 42.62 11.18 13.17
N GLU A 313 42.95 12.17 12.33
CA GLU A 313 43.62 13.38 12.77
C GLU A 313 42.74 14.21 13.70
N LEU A 314 41.45 14.35 13.39
CA LEU A 314 40.51 15.05 14.25
C LEU A 314 40.38 14.38 15.63
N ALA A 315 40.29 13.06 15.68
CA ALA A 315 40.21 12.32 16.95
C ALA A 315 41.51 12.43 17.75
N ARG A 316 42.68 12.36 17.07
CA ARG A 316 44.01 12.56 17.70
C ARG A 316 44.13 13.95 18.33
N GLN A 317 43.72 15.00 17.59
CA GLN A 317 43.69 16.35 18.11
C GLN A 317 42.79 16.51 19.32
N ALA A 318 41.57 15.94 19.26
CA ALA A 318 40.64 15.97 20.39
C ALA A 318 41.21 15.29 21.65
N VAL A 319 41.93 14.17 21.49
CA VAL A 319 42.62 13.51 22.63
C VAL A 319 43.76 14.37 23.15
N CYS A 320 44.60 14.94 22.27
CA CYS A 320 45.69 15.80 22.69
C CYS A 320 45.20 17.02 23.47
N GLU A 321 44.07 17.64 23.10
CA GLU A 321 43.49 18.76 23.84
C GLU A 321 43.26 18.42 25.34
N PHE A 322 42.72 17.22 25.62
CA PHE A 322 42.49 16.76 27.01
C PHE A 322 43.79 16.46 27.76
N LEU A 323 44.83 15.94 27.08
CA LEU A 323 46.13 15.69 27.68
C LEU A 323 46.88 16.97 28.00
N ASP A 324 46.80 17.97 27.10
CA ASP A 324 47.47 19.28 27.27
C ASP A 324 46.82 20.16 28.35
N GLU A 325 45.48 20.02 28.56
CA GLU A 325 44.75 20.70 29.66
C GLU A 325 45.11 20.18 31.06
N GLY A 326 45.88 19.11 31.15
CA GLY A 326 46.33 18.52 32.41
C GLY A 326 45.29 17.53 32.96
N LEU A 327 45.19 16.40 32.34
CA LEU A 327 44.35 15.31 32.83
C LEU A 327 44.81 14.83 34.21
N GLU A 328 43.86 14.64 35.14
CA GLU A 328 44.18 14.14 36.49
C GLU A 328 44.75 12.70 36.38
N GLU A 329 45.72 12.34 37.23
CA GLU A 329 46.47 11.06 37.20
C GLU A 329 45.57 9.81 37.25
N GLN A 330 44.33 9.95 37.71
CA GLN A 330 43.35 8.87 37.79
C GLN A 330 42.68 8.51 36.45
N TYR A 331 42.91 9.30 35.40
CA TYR A 331 42.36 9.03 34.06
C TYR A 331 43.51 8.75 33.08
N GLU A 332 43.29 7.76 32.24
CA GLU A 332 44.17 7.39 31.15
C GLU A 332 43.41 7.43 29.82
N ILE A 333 43.96 8.07 28.79
CA ILE A 333 43.35 8.09 27.45
C ILE A 333 44.26 7.34 26.49
N GLU A 334 43.76 6.28 25.90
CA GLU A 334 44.41 5.49 24.86
C GLU A 334 43.80 5.81 23.48
N PHE A 335 44.69 6.04 22.49
CA PHE A 335 44.26 6.28 21.11
C PHE A 335 44.69 5.13 20.19
N CYS A 336 43.74 4.51 19.48
CA CYS A 336 43.98 3.41 18.56
C CYS A 336 43.45 3.71 17.16
N THR A 337 44.17 3.30 16.13
CA THR A 337 43.73 3.42 14.73
C THR A 337 44.32 2.29 13.88
N ASP A 338 43.74 2.04 12.73
CA ASP A 338 44.32 1.15 11.72
C ASP A 338 44.88 1.95 10.52
N GLN A 339 45.81 1.32 9.78
CA GLN A 339 46.47 1.96 8.66
C GLN A 339 45.49 2.36 7.52
N LYS A 340 44.36 1.70 7.39
CA LYS A 340 43.34 2.01 6.37
C LYS A 340 42.58 3.29 6.71
N SER A 341 42.30 3.52 7.98
CA SER A 341 41.57 4.69 8.47
C SER A 341 42.35 5.98 8.32
N GLU A 342 43.67 5.94 8.33
CA GLU A 342 44.52 7.16 8.23
C GLU A 342 44.33 7.94 6.93
N SER A 343 44.01 7.25 5.83
CA SER A 343 43.76 7.87 4.52
C SER A 343 42.29 8.21 4.24
N MET A 344 41.39 7.77 5.10
CA MET A 344 39.94 7.97 4.90
C MET A 344 39.49 9.35 5.37
N SER A 345 38.64 9.97 4.56
CA SER A 345 38.02 11.26 4.86
C SER A 345 36.51 11.20 4.73
N ILE A 346 35.84 12.12 5.40
CA ILE A 346 34.40 12.35 5.25
C ILE A 346 34.11 13.81 4.96
N PRO A 347 33.04 14.12 4.22
CA PRO A 347 32.58 15.50 4.13
C PRO A 347 31.84 15.87 5.42
N GLY A 348 32.24 16.97 6.09
CA GLY A 348 31.60 17.34 7.35
C GLY A 348 32.04 18.71 7.86
N ASP A 349 31.57 19.07 9.05
CA ASP A 349 31.94 20.28 9.80
C ASP A 349 32.87 19.88 10.93
N GLU A 350 34.14 20.27 10.79
CA GLU A 350 35.22 19.89 11.72
C GLU A 350 34.94 20.36 13.15
N ALA A 351 34.47 21.59 13.31
CA ALA A 351 34.22 22.16 14.65
C ALA A 351 33.08 21.39 15.37
N LEU A 352 32.07 20.96 14.65
CA LEU A 352 30.97 20.17 15.21
C LEU A 352 31.42 18.74 15.57
N LEU A 353 32.17 18.08 14.69
CA LEU A 353 32.66 16.73 14.97
C LEU A 353 33.66 16.71 16.12
N ARG A 354 34.56 17.69 16.19
CA ARG A 354 35.48 17.91 17.34
C ARG A 354 34.70 18.06 18.64
N ARG A 355 33.65 18.89 18.64
CA ARG A 355 32.74 19.06 19.79
C ARG A 355 32.03 17.77 20.19
N ALA A 356 31.64 16.94 19.23
CA ALA A 356 31.04 15.65 19.52
C ALA A 356 32.03 14.72 20.25
N LEU A 357 33.26 14.61 19.75
CA LEU A 357 34.31 13.80 20.39
C LEU A 357 34.65 14.31 21.78
N GLY A 358 34.85 15.62 21.92
CA GLY A 358 35.11 16.25 23.23
C GLY A 358 33.99 15.98 24.24
N ASN A 359 32.72 16.04 23.80
CA ASN A 359 31.57 15.67 24.67
C ASN A 359 31.60 14.21 25.11
N LEU A 360 32.00 13.27 24.23
CA LEU A 360 32.08 11.86 24.59
C LEU A 360 33.19 11.60 25.60
N ILE A 361 34.39 12.15 25.38
CA ILE A 361 35.54 12.03 26.29
C ILE A 361 35.19 12.68 27.64
N GLN A 362 34.64 13.90 27.63
CA GLN A 362 34.24 14.62 28.83
C GLN A 362 33.16 13.85 29.63
N ASN A 363 32.23 13.16 28.95
CA ASN A 363 31.23 12.32 29.62
C ASN A 363 31.91 11.17 30.38
N SER A 364 32.88 10.49 29.78
CA SER A 364 33.63 9.41 30.45
C SER A 364 34.34 9.92 31.71
N ILE A 365 34.95 11.13 31.67
CA ILE A 365 35.58 11.75 32.84
C ILE A 365 34.55 12.11 33.92
N VAL A 366 33.49 12.82 33.56
CA VAL A 366 32.51 13.35 34.51
C VAL A 366 31.71 12.23 35.22
N HIS A 367 31.46 11.13 34.52
CA HIS A 367 30.70 10.02 35.08
C HIS A 367 31.51 9.00 35.86
N ASN A 368 32.84 9.11 35.80
CA ASN A 368 33.76 8.23 36.54
C ASN A 368 34.67 9.02 37.46
N PRO A 369 34.15 9.66 38.52
CA PRO A 369 34.94 10.55 39.40
C PRO A 369 36.06 9.84 40.17
N GLN A 370 36.10 8.52 40.14
CA GLN A 370 37.15 7.69 40.76
C GLN A 370 38.28 7.36 39.77
N GLY A 371 38.20 7.85 38.55
CA GLY A 371 39.09 7.52 37.46
C GLY A 371 38.57 6.39 36.58
N CYS A 372 39.03 6.35 35.34
CA CYS A 372 38.76 5.28 34.38
C CYS A 372 39.79 5.33 33.25
N GLN A 373 39.90 4.23 32.51
CA GLN A 373 40.61 4.14 31.24
C GLN A 373 39.64 4.45 30.09
N ILE A 374 40.01 5.39 29.22
CA ILE A 374 39.20 5.86 28.09
C ILE A 374 39.93 5.46 26.82
N ALA A 375 39.28 4.59 26.01
CA ALA A 375 39.77 4.18 24.71
C ALA A 375 39.05 4.97 23.61
N VAL A 376 39.83 5.70 22.80
CA VAL A 376 39.34 6.36 21.59
C VAL A 376 39.90 5.62 20.38
N SER A 377 39.04 5.07 19.54
CA SER A 377 39.48 4.34 18.36
C SER A 377 38.80 4.83 17.08
N VAL A 378 39.57 4.83 15.98
CA VAL A 378 39.06 5.15 14.63
C VAL A 378 39.43 4.01 13.70
N LEU A 379 38.41 3.30 13.23
CA LEU A 379 38.56 2.05 12.48
C LEU A 379 37.76 2.07 11.18
N CYS A 380 38.33 1.49 10.13
CA CYS A 380 37.65 1.31 8.86
C CYS A 380 36.88 -0.02 8.83
N GLY A 381 35.52 0.04 8.73
CA GLY A 381 34.64 -1.11 8.58
C GLY A 381 34.14 -1.28 7.14
N GLU A 382 33.37 -2.36 6.92
CA GLU A 382 32.74 -2.66 5.60
C GLU A 382 31.72 -1.60 5.17
N THR A 383 31.11 -0.89 6.10
CA THR A 383 30.02 0.08 5.85
C THR A 383 30.48 1.55 5.91
N GLY A 384 31.76 1.79 6.20
CA GLY A 384 32.32 3.14 6.36
C GLY A 384 33.35 3.23 7.47
N ILE A 385 33.62 4.43 7.92
CA ILE A 385 34.55 4.71 9.00
C ILE A 385 33.79 4.84 10.33
N THR A 386 34.31 4.22 11.38
CA THR A 386 33.74 4.25 12.74
C THR A 386 34.68 4.95 13.70
N VAL A 387 34.11 5.82 14.54
CA VAL A 387 34.80 6.42 15.68
C VAL A 387 34.16 5.89 16.94
N GLU A 388 34.96 5.29 17.80
CA GLU A 388 34.50 4.71 19.06
C GLU A 388 35.15 5.43 20.23
N VAL A 389 34.34 5.73 21.25
CA VAL A 389 34.82 6.20 22.56
C VAL A 389 34.22 5.25 23.58
N ALA A 390 35.07 4.58 24.33
CA ALA A 390 34.72 3.62 25.37
C ALA A 390 35.44 3.90 26.66
N ASP A 391 34.79 3.72 27.81
CA ASP A 391 35.42 3.74 29.13
C ASP A 391 35.15 2.43 29.87
N ASP A 392 35.98 2.09 30.82
CA ASP A 392 35.86 0.93 31.72
C ASP A 392 35.17 1.26 33.05
N GLY A 393 34.50 2.40 33.13
CA GLY A 393 33.93 2.95 34.35
C GLY A 393 32.68 2.27 34.87
N ALA A 394 31.91 3.00 35.66
CA ALA A 394 30.72 2.47 36.36
C ALA A 394 29.60 1.95 35.47
N GLY A 395 29.53 2.41 34.21
CA GLY A 395 28.46 2.09 33.26
C GLY A 395 27.07 2.55 33.74
N VAL A 396 26.02 2.14 33.01
CA VAL A 396 24.63 2.49 33.33
C VAL A 396 23.70 1.28 33.25
N SER A 397 22.54 1.38 33.94
CA SER A 397 21.51 0.33 33.86
C SER A 397 20.87 0.24 32.48
N ALA A 398 20.28 -0.93 32.15
CA ALA A 398 19.58 -1.14 30.88
C ALA A 398 18.41 -0.18 30.68
N GLU A 399 17.73 0.23 31.75
CA GLU A 399 16.64 1.22 31.70
C GLU A 399 17.20 2.59 31.31
N LYS A 400 18.28 3.01 31.94
CA LYS A 400 18.94 4.30 31.63
C LYS A 400 19.51 4.34 30.22
N LEU A 401 20.08 3.23 29.77
CA LEU A 401 20.58 3.10 28.40
C LEU A 401 19.43 3.22 27.37
N LYS A 402 18.26 2.62 27.66
CA LYS A 402 17.07 2.78 26.82
C LYS A 402 16.59 4.22 26.77
N GLU A 403 16.56 4.93 27.89
CA GLU A 403 16.21 6.37 27.92
C GLU A 403 17.16 7.19 27.05
N LEU A 404 18.47 6.99 27.19
CA LEU A 404 19.51 7.65 26.40
C LEU A 404 19.38 7.32 24.91
N THR A 405 19.08 6.06 24.59
CA THR A 405 18.92 5.59 23.18
C THR A 405 17.63 6.08 22.55
N ALA A 406 16.52 6.09 23.30
CA ALA A 406 15.23 6.54 22.80
C ALA A 406 15.21 8.02 22.42
N GLY A 407 16.20 8.80 22.87
CA GLY A 407 16.23 10.25 22.60
C GLY A 407 14.99 10.94 23.09
N SER A 408 14.54 10.56 24.33
CA SER A 408 13.26 10.97 24.86
C SER A 408 13.06 12.47 24.72
N ARG A 409 12.00 12.86 24.03
CA ARG A 409 11.42 14.21 23.95
C ARG A 409 10.92 14.74 25.29
N HIS A 410 11.36 14.14 26.40
CA HIS A 410 10.90 14.45 27.75
C HIS A 410 11.80 15.48 28.42
N LEU A 411 11.74 16.72 27.91
CA LEU A 411 11.90 17.89 28.74
C LEU A 411 10.65 18.10 29.69
N GLU A 412 9.77 17.12 29.75
CA GLU A 412 8.50 17.16 30.50
C GLU A 412 8.45 16.26 31.73
N SER A 413 9.56 15.71 32.21
CA SER A 413 9.49 15.01 33.50
C SER A 413 9.57 15.99 34.66
N THR A 414 8.44 16.18 35.30
CA THR A 414 8.18 16.86 36.57
C THR A 414 8.83 16.15 37.78
N ASP A 415 10.08 15.72 37.67
CA ASP A 415 10.79 15.22 38.81
C ASP A 415 11.73 16.29 39.37
N GLU A 416 11.50 16.68 40.63
CA GLU A 416 12.17 17.73 41.41
C GLU A 416 13.71 17.54 41.62
N LYS A 417 14.32 16.57 40.94
CA LYS A 417 15.76 16.44 40.81
C LYS A 417 16.17 16.64 39.35
N LEU A 418 16.10 17.89 38.89
CA LEU A 418 16.63 18.34 37.61
C LEU A 418 18.13 18.07 37.52
N ASN A 419 18.51 16.82 37.26
CA ASN A 419 19.80 16.49 36.69
C ASN A 419 19.74 16.78 35.19
N LEU A 420 19.57 18.05 34.78
CA LEU A 420 19.77 18.57 33.43
C LEU A 420 21.15 18.20 32.82
N ARG A 421 22.03 17.61 33.63
CA ARG A 421 23.37 17.19 33.31
C ARG A 421 23.50 15.96 32.41
N HIS A 422 22.55 15.02 32.46
CA HIS A 422 22.81 13.65 32.03
C HIS A 422 22.31 13.33 30.59
N GLY A 423 21.78 14.32 29.85
CA GLY A 423 21.22 14.06 28.53
C GLY A 423 21.66 15.00 27.41
N LEU A 424 22.04 16.24 27.74
CA LEU A 424 22.32 17.26 26.73
C LEU A 424 23.58 16.95 25.87
N GLY A 425 24.66 16.48 26.51
CA GLY A 425 25.88 16.11 25.76
C GLY A 425 25.66 14.98 24.75
N VAL A 426 25.00 13.89 25.20
CA VAL A 426 24.65 12.74 24.34
C VAL A 426 23.67 13.16 23.26
N LEU A 427 22.69 14.01 23.57
CA LEU A 427 21.73 14.54 22.60
C LEU A 427 22.43 15.40 21.54
N LEU A 428 23.36 16.26 21.96
CA LEU A 428 24.16 17.07 21.05
C LEU A 428 24.99 16.20 20.10
N VAL A 429 25.70 15.19 20.62
CA VAL A 429 26.48 14.25 19.80
C VAL A 429 25.56 13.59 18.76
N ARG A 430 24.37 13.11 19.17
CA ARG A 430 23.40 12.49 18.26
C ARG A 430 22.95 13.44 17.16
N GLN A 431 22.67 14.71 17.47
CA GLN A 431 22.26 15.70 16.48
C GLN A 431 23.40 16.03 15.52
N ILE A 432 24.64 16.14 16.00
CA ILE A 432 25.81 16.32 15.15
C ILE A 432 25.98 15.15 14.20
N VAL A 433 25.96 13.91 14.69
CA VAL A 433 26.10 12.70 13.87
C VAL A 433 24.99 12.60 12.82
N LYS A 434 23.76 12.88 13.22
CA LYS A 434 22.60 12.91 12.30
C LYS A 434 22.75 13.98 11.21
N ALA A 435 23.24 15.17 11.56
CA ALA A 435 23.50 16.25 10.59
C ALA A 435 24.54 15.84 9.55
N HIS A 436 25.52 15.01 9.94
CA HIS A 436 26.53 14.40 9.07
C HIS A 436 26.07 13.09 8.40
N LYS A 437 24.78 12.75 8.45
CA LYS A 437 24.18 11.51 7.89
C LYS A 437 24.80 10.21 8.43
N GLY A 438 25.42 10.29 9.60
CA GLY A 438 25.98 9.16 10.34
C GLY A 438 24.93 8.47 11.23
N THR A 439 25.37 7.39 11.86
CA THR A 439 24.61 6.66 12.87
C THR A 439 25.38 6.59 14.19
N MET A 440 24.66 6.58 15.30
CA MET A 440 25.23 6.48 16.65
C MET A 440 24.61 5.30 17.39
N THR A 441 25.44 4.42 17.92
CA THR A 441 25.02 3.32 18.79
C THR A 441 25.72 3.45 20.15
N MET A 442 25.07 2.96 21.19
CA MET A 442 25.58 3.01 22.58
C MET A 442 25.37 1.66 23.24
N GLU A 443 26.37 1.20 23.96
CA GLU A 443 26.38 -0.02 24.72
C GLU A 443 26.91 0.25 26.13
N SER A 444 26.25 -0.27 27.16
CA SER A 444 26.68 -0.16 28.52
C SER A 444 26.00 -1.20 29.41
N ALA A 445 26.67 -1.59 30.47
CA ALA A 445 26.11 -2.35 31.56
C ALA A 445 26.76 -1.92 32.89
N PRO A 446 26.09 -2.09 34.07
CA PRO A 446 26.69 -1.74 35.33
C PRO A 446 28.06 -2.41 35.54
N GLN A 447 29.07 -1.63 35.93
CA GLN A 447 30.47 -2.03 36.13
C GLN A 447 31.17 -2.59 34.86
N LYS A 448 30.66 -2.27 33.66
CA LYS A 448 31.27 -2.65 32.37
C LYS A 448 31.58 -1.46 31.48
N GLY A 449 31.56 -0.25 32.06
CA GLY A 449 31.80 0.96 31.34
C GLY A 449 30.72 1.40 30.37
N PHE A 450 31.02 2.38 29.54
CA PHE A 450 30.15 2.95 28.53
C PHE A 450 30.88 3.03 27.20
N ARG A 451 30.24 2.54 26.14
CA ARG A 451 30.79 2.50 24.78
C ARG A 451 29.86 3.22 23.82
N THR A 452 30.38 4.19 23.08
CA THR A 452 29.69 4.92 22.03
C THR A 452 30.38 4.72 20.71
N VAL A 453 29.65 4.32 19.67
CA VAL A 453 30.17 4.13 18.31
C VAL A 453 29.42 5.05 17.37
N LEU A 454 30.21 5.89 16.67
CA LEU A 454 29.75 6.79 15.61
C LEU A 454 30.17 6.22 14.25
N THR A 455 29.23 6.00 13.34
CA THR A 455 29.53 5.43 12.01
C THR A 455 29.17 6.44 10.94
N PHE A 456 30.14 6.71 10.03
CA PHE A 456 29.96 7.61 8.91
C PHE A 456 30.22 6.87 7.59
N SER A 457 29.49 7.22 6.54
CA SER A 457 29.77 6.72 5.20
C SER A 457 31.04 7.39 4.71
N GLY A 458 32.16 6.66 4.67
CA GLY A 458 33.43 7.18 4.19
C GLY A 458 33.48 7.19 2.67
N CYS A 459 34.19 8.19 2.13
CA CYS A 459 34.72 8.13 0.77
C CYS A 459 36.15 7.58 0.86
N PRO A 460 36.51 6.53 0.07
CA PRO A 460 37.90 6.03 0.04
C PRO A 460 38.86 7.04 -0.57
#